data_e6e1a6012947c16bf967720485eeb464
#
_entry.id   e6e1a6012947c16bf967720485eeb464
#
_cell.length_a   1.000
_cell.length_b   1.000
_cell.length_c   1.000
_cell.angle_alpha   90.00
_cell.angle_beta   90.00
_cell.angle_gamma   90.00
#
_symmetry.space_group_name_H-M   'P 1'
#
loop_
_entity.id
_entity.type
_entity.pdbx_description
1 polymer ?
#
loop_
_entity_poly.entity_id
_entity_poly.type
_entity_poly.pdbx_seq_one_letter_code
_entity_poly.pdbx_strand_id
1 'polypeptide(L)'
;MVFKSINPFSQEVIAVHEVLTDAQLNRKLQLSERAFKEWKNTSFQERADKMQNLARILRENKEKLGLLITNEMGKIVSESIAEVEKSAGNCDFYAENAEQMLKEEYYDTPFKSLSVYDPM
;
A
#
# COMPACT_ATOMS: atom_id res chain seq x y z
N MET A 1 -12.10 -6.42 24.22
CA MET A 1 -10.84 -7.09 23.72
C MET A 1 -9.95 -5.99 23.19
N VAL A 2 -8.63 -6.07 23.42
CA VAL A 2 -7.65 -5.12 22.89
C VAL A 2 -6.50 -5.87 22.23
N PHE A 3 -5.91 -5.27 21.20
CA PHE A 3 -4.65 -5.70 20.62
C PHE A 3 -3.52 -4.82 21.17
N LYS A 4 -2.36 -5.42 21.35
CA LYS A 4 -1.17 -4.70 21.80
C LYS A 4 -0.04 -4.89 20.80
N SER A 5 0.65 -3.80 20.47
CA SER A 5 1.96 -3.83 19.82
C SER A 5 3.00 -3.86 20.94
N ILE A 6 3.91 -4.82 20.92
CA ILE A 6 4.89 -5.06 21.96
C ILE A 6 6.27 -5.13 21.31
N ASN A 7 7.23 -4.39 21.84
CA ASN A 7 8.62 -4.48 21.39
C ASN A 7 9.16 -5.88 21.70
N PRO A 8 9.61 -6.66 20.71
CA PRO A 8 10.04 -8.04 20.94
C PRO A 8 11.34 -8.15 21.73
N PHE A 9 12.15 -7.11 21.80
CA PHE A 9 13.40 -7.07 22.54
C PHE A 9 13.18 -6.60 24.00
N SER A 10 12.56 -5.43 24.20
CA SER A 10 12.36 -4.87 25.54
C SER A 10 11.12 -5.41 26.27
N GLN A 11 10.20 -6.06 25.55
CA GLN A 11 8.89 -6.52 26.05
C GLN A 11 7.96 -5.37 26.50
N GLU A 12 8.31 -4.13 26.17
CA GLU A 12 7.48 -2.96 26.48
C GLU A 12 6.30 -2.84 25.50
N VAL A 13 5.16 -2.40 26.02
CA VAL A 13 3.97 -2.12 25.21
C VAL A 13 4.19 -0.81 24.46
N ILE A 14 4.26 -0.86 23.13
CA ILE A 14 4.42 0.30 22.25
C ILE A 14 3.06 1.01 22.06
N ALA A 15 2.01 0.21 21.81
CA ALA A 15 0.67 0.74 21.56
C ALA A 15 -0.42 -0.25 21.99
N VAL A 16 -1.59 0.28 22.30
CA VAL A 16 -2.80 -0.50 22.59
C VAL A 16 -3.89 -0.07 21.63
N HIS A 17 -4.54 -1.04 20.98
CA HIS A 17 -5.59 -0.82 19.99
C HIS A 17 -6.89 -1.48 20.43
N GLU A 18 -7.95 -0.71 20.45
CA GLU A 18 -9.29 -1.26 20.74
C GLU A 18 -9.85 -2.00 19.52
N VAL A 19 -10.56 -3.08 19.77
CA VAL A 19 -11.29 -3.81 18.72
C VAL A 19 -12.49 -2.97 18.29
N LEU A 20 -12.66 -2.84 16.99
CA LEU A 20 -13.81 -2.16 16.42
C LEU A 20 -15.10 -2.92 16.78
N THR A 21 -16.17 -2.19 17.04
CA THR A 21 -17.52 -2.75 17.09
C THR A 21 -17.99 -3.12 15.67
N ASP A 22 -18.96 -4.03 15.56
CA ASP A 22 -19.53 -4.42 14.27
C ASP A 22 -20.09 -3.21 13.49
N ALA A 23 -20.68 -2.24 14.20
CA ALA A 23 -21.18 -1.03 13.58
C ALA A 23 -20.04 -0.16 12.99
N GLN A 24 -18.92 -0.04 13.70
CA GLN A 24 -17.73 0.67 13.21
C GLN A 24 -17.08 -0.06 12.03
N LEU A 25 -17.00 -1.39 12.09
CA LEU A 25 -16.49 -2.22 11.00
C LEU A 25 -17.36 -2.05 9.74
N ASN A 26 -18.67 -2.22 9.87
CA ASN A 26 -19.61 -2.07 8.76
C ASN A 26 -19.54 -0.67 8.13
N ARG A 27 -19.39 0.38 8.95
CA ARG A 27 -19.20 1.74 8.43
C ARG A 27 -17.92 1.88 7.61
N LYS A 28 -16.81 1.27 8.06
CA LYS A 28 -15.54 1.28 7.31
C LYS A 28 -15.67 0.53 5.98
N LEU A 29 -16.36 -0.61 5.95
CA LEU A 29 -16.61 -1.36 4.73
C LEU A 29 -17.43 -0.54 3.72
N GLN A 30 -18.50 0.13 4.17
CA GLN A 30 -19.29 1.01 3.30
C GLN A 30 -18.48 2.19 2.75
N LEU A 31 -17.60 2.78 3.56
CA LEU A 31 -16.70 3.86 3.10
C LEU A 31 -15.71 3.34 2.07
N SER A 32 -15.16 2.15 2.28
CA SER A 32 -14.24 1.50 1.33
C SER A 32 -14.92 1.23 -0.02
N GLU A 33 -16.15 0.71 0.00
CA GLU A 33 -16.92 0.48 -1.22
C GLU A 33 -17.19 1.78 -2.01
N ARG A 34 -17.54 2.87 -1.32
CA ARG A 34 -17.73 4.18 -1.98
C ARG A 34 -16.43 4.68 -2.57
N ALA A 35 -15.35 4.65 -1.80
CA ALA A 35 -14.03 5.07 -2.27
C ALA A 35 -13.58 4.26 -3.49
N PHE A 36 -13.84 2.95 -3.52
CA PHE A 36 -13.53 2.10 -4.67
C PHE A 36 -14.29 2.53 -5.93
N LYS A 37 -15.60 2.84 -5.82
CA LYS A 37 -16.42 3.30 -6.95
C LYS A 37 -15.89 4.58 -7.60
N GLU A 38 -15.31 5.48 -6.81
CA GLU A 38 -14.66 6.69 -7.31
C GLU A 38 -13.25 6.38 -7.83
N TRP A 39 -12.46 5.66 -7.05
CA TRP A 39 -11.07 5.36 -7.35
C TRP A 39 -10.86 4.55 -8.61
N LYS A 40 -11.72 3.58 -8.89
CA LYS A 40 -11.60 2.75 -10.09
C LYS A 40 -11.72 3.53 -11.41
N ASN A 41 -12.32 4.73 -11.38
CA ASN A 41 -12.49 5.60 -12.54
C ASN A 41 -11.39 6.66 -12.67
N THR A 42 -10.40 6.69 -11.75
CA THR A 42 -9.27 7.62 -11.87
C THR A 42 -8.33 7.18 -12.99
N SER A 43 -7.68 8.15 -13.62
CA SER A 43 -6.70 7.90 -14.66
C SER A 43 -5.43 7.25 -14.11
N PHE A 44 -4.64 6.63 -14.98
CA PHE A 44 -3.30 6.13 -14.60
C PHE A 44 -2.40 7.26 -14.13
N GLN A 45 -2.48 8.45 -14.75
CA GLN A 45 -1.70 9.61 -14.35
C GLN A 45 -2.05 10.06 -12.92
N GLU A 46 -3.33 10.17 -12.57
CA GLU A 46 -3.74 10.54 -11.21
C GLU A 46 -3.24 9.53 -10.14
N ARG A 47 -3.22 8.24 -10.48
CA ARG A 47 -2.68 7.20 -9.60
C ARG A 47 -1.17 7.28 -9.51
N ALA A 48 -0.47 7.50 -10.63
CA ALA A 48 0.96 7.69 -10.69
C ALA A 48 1.42 8.87 -9.82
N ASP A 49 0.75 10.02 -9.92
CA ASP A 49 1.05 11.21 -9.11
C ASP A 49 0.95 10.91 -7.60
N LYS A 50 -0.06 10.14 -7.19
CA LYS A 50 -0.23 9.73 -5.79
C LYS A 50 0.85 8.75 -5.34
N MET A 51 1.25 7.80 -6.18
CA MET A 51 2.32 6.85 -5.89
C MET A 51 3.68 7.56 -5.78
N GLN A 52 3.99 8.50 -6.66
CA GLN A 52 5.21 9.32 -6.60
C GLN A 52 5.23 10.18 -5.32
N ASN A 53 4.10 10.79 -4.97
CA ASN A 53 3.99 11.53 -3.72
C ASN A 53 4.20 10.62 -2.49
N LEU A 54 3.66 9.40 -2.51
CA LEU A 54 3.91 8.41 -1.46
C LEU A 54 5.39 8.04 -1.36
N ALA A 55 6.06 7.78 -2.50
CA ALA A 55 7.49 7.50 -2.55
C ALA A 55 8.32 8.62 -1.91
N ARG A 56 8.00 9.88 -2.22
CA ARG A 56 8.64 11.05 -1.61
C ARG A 56 8.44 11.09 -0.09
N ILE A 57 7.21 10.91 0.38
CA ILE A 57 6.87 10.91 1.81
C ILE A 57 7.58 9.77 2.56
N LEU A 58 7.65 8.58 1.96
CA LEU A 58 8.38 7.45 2.55
C LEU A 58 9.86 7.78 2.73
N ARG A 59 10.51 8.37 1.72
CA ARG A 59 11.94 8.76 1.80
C ARG A 59 12.19 9.86 2.84
N GLU A 60 11.32 10.87 2.89
CA GLU A 60 11.40 11.96 3.88
C GLU A 60 11.26 11.46 5.33
N ASN A 61 10.57 10.34 5.53
CA ASN A 61 10.32 9.77 6.85
C ASN A 61 11.03 8.44 7.11
N LYS A 62 11.98 8.05 6.27
CA LYS A 62 12.55 6.69 6.29
C LYS A 62 13.22 6.30 7.61
N GLU A 63 13.90 7.21 8.28
CA GLU A 63 14.52 6.96 9.59
C GLU A 63 13.45 6.69 10.66
N LYS A 64 12.41 7.52 10.69
CA LYS A 64 11.29 7.38 11.63
C LYS A 64 10.53 6.08 11.40
N LEU A 65 10.21 5.76 10.16
CA LEU A 65 9.50 4.55 9.78
C LEU A 65 10.36 3.29 10.00
N GLY A 66 11.64 3.36 9.67
CA GLY A 66 12.59 2.27 9.92
C GLY A 66 12.72 1.98 11.42
N LEU A 67 12.78 3.01 12.26
CA LEU A 67 12.81 2.83 13.71
C LEU A 67 11.51 2.22 14.25
N LEU A 68 10.36 2.58 13.68
CA LEU A 68 9.07 1.95 14.01
C LEU A 68 9.07 0.45 13.68
N ILE A 69 9.54 0.07 12.49
CA ILE A 69 9.68 -1.34 12.08
C ILE A 69 10.60 -2.08 13.05
N THR A 70 11.74 -1.49 13.41
CA THR A 70 12.66 -2.08 14.38
C THR A 70 12.00 -2.31 15.72
N ASN A 71 11.26 -1.33 16.23
CA ASN A 71 10.60 -1.43 17.53
C ASN A 71 9.48 -2.47 17.55
N GLU A 72 8.72 -2.62 16.46
CA GLU A 72 7.59 -3.55 16.41
C GLU A 72 7.99 -4.98 16.01
N MET A 73 9.03 -5.13 15.20
CA MET A 73 9.43 -6.43 14.64
C MET A 73 10.79 -6.94 15.10
N GLY A 74 11.59 -6.13 15.79
CA GLY A 74 12.93 -6.50 16.21
C GLY A 74 13.96 -6.57 15.09
N LYS A 75 13.66 -5.99 13.92
CA LYS A 75 14.55 -5.97 12.76
C LYS A 75 15.70 -4.99 12.98
N ILE A 76 16.87 -5.25 12.38
CA ILE A 76 18.02 -4.34 12.43
C ILE A 76 17.65 -2.99 11.79
N VAL A 77 17.99 -1.88 12.45
CA VAL A 77 17.60 -0.51 12.03
C VAL A 77 17.99 -0.21 10.59
N SER A 78 19.22 -0.55 10.18
CA SER A 78 19.69 -0.31 8.81
C SER A 78 18.87 -1.07 7.75
N GLU A 79 18.47 -2.31 8.05
CA GLU A 79 17.62 -3.11 7.17
C GLU A 79 16.18 -2.57 7.12
N SER A 80 15.68 -2.10 8.27
CA SER A 80 14.37 -1.47 8.35
C SER A 80 14.29 -0.19 7.51
N ILE A 81 15.32 0.64 7.56
CA ILE A 81 15.44 1.85 6.72
C ILE A 81 15.53 1.48 5.22
N ALA A 82 16.34 0.46 4.89
CA ALA A 82 16.45 -0.04 3.52
C ALA A 82 15.12 -0.61 2.99
N GLU A 83 14.31 -1.21 3.84
CA GLU A 83 12.97 -1.70 3.48
C GLU A 83 12.00 -0.55 3.14
N VAL A 84 12.06 0.55 3.90
CA VAL A 84 11.28 1.75 3.57
C VAL A 84 11.73 2.34 2.23
N GLU A 85 13.03 2.42 1.97
CA GLU A 85 13.56 2.91 0.69
C GLU A 85 13.15 2.01 -0.47
N LYS A 86 13.21 0.68 -0.28
CA LYS A 86 12.72 -0.29 -1.27
C LYS A 86 11.23 -0.12 -1.56
N SER A 87 10.42 0.14 -0.52
CA SER A 87 9.00 0.40 -0.67
C SER A 87 8.73 1.68 -1.47
N ALA A 88 9.53 2.74 -1.24
CA ALA A 88 9.48 3.95 -2.04
C ALA A 88 9.85 3.68 -3.51
N GLY A 89 10.89 2.90 -3.75
CA GLY A 89 11.27 2.48 -5.12
C GLY A 89 10.19 1.68 -5.84
N ASN A 90 9.46 0.82 -5.13
CA ASN A 90 8.31 0.11 -5.70
C ASN A 90 7.18 1.07 -6.08
N CYS A 91 6.94 2.11 -5.28
CA CYS A 91 5.95 3.14 -5.63
C CYS A 91 6.33 3.87 -6.92
N ASP A 92 7.60 4.26 -7.08
CA ASP A 92 8.09 4.88 -8.32
C ASP A 92 7.95 3.94 -9.51
N PHE A 93 8.37 2.68 -9.34
CA PHE A 93 8.29 1.67 -10.40
C PHE A 93 6.86 1.49 -10.92
N TYR A 94 5.87 1.34 -10.04
CA TYR A 94 4.48 1.20 -10.48
C TYR A 94 3.88 2.51 -11.00
N ALA A 95 4.30 3.67 -10.49
CA ALA A 95 3.90 4.96 -11.06
C ALA A 95 4.33 5.09 -12.53
N GLU A 96 5.52 4.62 -12.86
CA GLU A 96 6.09 4.71 -14.21
C GLU A 96 5.58 3.62 -15.17
N ASN A 97 5.26 2.43 -14.66
CA ASN A 97 5.07 1.24 -15.52
C ASN A 97 3.64 0.69 -15.52
N ALA A 98 2.78 1.04 -14.55
CA ALA A 98 1.46 0.39 -14.39
C ALA A 98 0.57 0.53 -15.63
N GLU A 99 0.56 1.68 -16.30
CA GLU A 99 -0.23 1.89 -17.51
C GLU A 99 0.18 0.92 -18.62
N GLN A 100 1.48 0.75 -18.84
CA GLN A 100 1.99 -0.17 -19.84
C GLN A 100 1.74 -1.63 -19.46
N MET A 101 1.86 -1.98 -18.18
CA MET A 101 1.64 -3.33 -17.66
C MET A 101 0.17 -3.77 -17.76
N LEU A 102 -0.75 -2.83 -17.68
CA LEU A 102 -2.20 -3.06 -17.72
C LEU A 102 -2.84 -2.67 -19.05
N LYS A 103 -2.00 -2.46 -20.08
CA LYS A 103 -2.48 -2.15 -21.42
C LYS A 103 -3.19 -3.36 -22.02
N GLU A 104 -4.21 -3.09 -22.81
CA GLU A 104 -4.90 -4.10 -23.61
C GLU A 104 -3.90 -4.82 -24.56
N GLU A 105 -3.98 -6.14 -24.59
CA GLU A 105 -3.18 -6.96 -25.49
C GLU A 105 -4.07 -7.64 -26.52
N TYR A 106 -3.78 -7.41 -27.80
CA TYR A 106 -4.46 -8.03 -28.93
C TYR A 106 -3.65 -9.22 -29.42
N TYR A 107 -4.29 -10.37 -29.49
CA TYR A 107 -3.68 -11.58 -30.01
C TYR A 107 -4.20 -11.88 -31.43
N ASP A 108 -3.29 -12.13 -32.35
CA ASP A 108 -3.63 -12.55 -33.70
C ASP A 108 -4.06 -14.02 -33.69
N THR A 109 -5.36 -14.24 -33.63
CA THR A 109 -6.00 -15.54 -33.64
C THR A 109 -7.14 -15.56 -34.67
N PRO A 110 -7.59 -16.72 -35.16
CA PRO A 110 -8.75 -16.81 -36.03
C PRO A 110 -10.03 -16.20 -35.50
N PHE A 111 -10.08 -15.90 -34.18
CA PHE A 111 -11.27 -15.44 -33.45
C PHE A 111 -11.08 -14.07 -32.80
N LYS A 112 -10.20 -13.19 -33.25
CA LYS A 112 -9.97 -11.84 -32.67
C LYS A 112 -10.03 -11.85 -31.15
N SER A 113 -8.98 -12.33 -30.49
CA SER A 113 -8.91 -12.38 -29.03
C SER A 113 -8.30 -11.11 -28.46
N LEU A 114 -8.89 -10.60 -27.36
CA LEU A 114 -8.45 -9.42 -26.63
C LEU A 114 -8.26 -9.80 -25.15
N SER A 115 -7.13 -9.43 -24.56
CA SER A 115 -6.91 -9.47 -23.12
C SER A 115 -7.08 -8.07 -22.53
N VAL A 116 -7.93 -7.95 -21.52
CA VAL A 116 -8.24 -6.69 -20.85
C VAL A 116 -8.14 -6.87 -19.35
N TYR A 117 -7.53 -5.91 -18.66
CA TYR A 117 -7.57 -5.79 -17.21
C TYR A 117 -8.71 -4.85 -16.82
N ASP A 118 -9.80 -5.41 -16.31
CA ASP A 118 -10.96 -4.64 -15.84
C ASP A 118 -11.03 -4.66 -14.31
N PRO A 119 -11.01 -3.51 -13.62
CA PRO A 119 -11.17 -3.45 -12.17
C PRO A 119 -12.60 -3.88 -11.78
N MET A 120 -12.69 -4.97 -11.05
CA MET A 120 -13.94 -5.51 -10.52
C MET A 120 -14.56 -4.66 -9.42
#